data_e76b4803a68e167164389a33bf69e90d
#
_entry.id   e76b4803a68e167164389a33bf69e90d
#
_cell.length_a   1.000
_cell.length_b   1.000
_cell.length_c   1.000
_cell.angle_alpha   90.00
_cell.angle_beta   90.00
_cell.angle_gamma   90.00
#
_symmetry.space_group_name_H-M   'P 1'
#
loop_
_entity.id
_entity.type
_entity.pdbx_description
1 polymer ?
#
loop_
_entity_poly.entity_id
_entity_poly.type
_entity_poly.pdbx_seq_one_letter_code
_entity_poly.pdbx_strand_id
1 'polypeptide(L)'
;MPTLAACSENGCKGQVPAALEAVRMCMLHFTLKVENDCAQMRRETVYGKTPHGRQVEIIRYIADHGEMLARASTSGIHLADEMKARVLNTFLTLMNLRENLDRAALRQPIGRSS
;
A
#
# COMPACT_ATOMS: atom_id res chain seq x y z
N MET A 1 -23.56 -17.91 -9.55
CA MET A 1 -22.44 -17.44 -8.76
C MET A 1 -21.60 -16.48 -9.55
N PRO A 2 -21.38 -15.29 -9.06
CA PRO A 2 -20.49 -14.39 -9.77
C PRO A 2 -19.08 -14.97 -9.77
N THR A 3 -18.52 -15.09 -10.94
CA THR A 3 -17.12 -15.49 -11.07
C THR A 3 -16.24 -14.29 -10.71
N LEU A 4 -15.23 -14.51 -9.89
CA LEU A 4 -14.28 -13.45 -9.60
C LEU A 4 -13.53 -13.11 -10.88
N ALA A 5 -13.24 -11.83 -11.06
CA ALA A 5 -12.48 -11.39 -12.20
C ALA A 5 -11.07 -11.98 -12.19
N ALA A 6 -10.49 -12.18 -13.35
CA ALA A 6 -9.10 -12.61 -13.46
C ALA A 6 -8.17 -11.43 -13.25
N CYS A 7 -6.99 -11.72 -12.70
CA CYS A 7 -5.95 -10.72 -12.52
C CYS A 7 -5.51 -10.15 -13.88
N SER A 8 -5.28 -8.85 -13.94
CA SER A 8 -4.88 -8.17 -15.17
C SER A 8 -3.45 -8.45 -15.61
N GLU A 9 -2.63 -9.02 -14.73
CA GLU A 9 -1.25 -9.34 -15.07
C GLU A 9 -1.17 -10.47 -16.09
N ASN A 10 -0.31 -10.32 -17.07
CA ASN A 10 -0.16 -11.31 -18.14
C ASN A 10 0.18 -12.68 -17.57
N GLY A 11 -0.60 -13.69 -18.00
CA GLY A 11 -0.36 -15.07 -17.58
C GLY A 11 -0.80 -15.39 -16.17
N CYS A 12 -1.32 -14.43 -15.42
CA CYS A 12 -1.78 -14.69 -14.07
C CYS A 12 -3.19 -15.32 -14.09
N LYS A 13 -3.34 -16.43 -13.40
CA LYS A 13 -4.63 -17.10 -13.25
C LYS A 13 -5.26 -16.85 -11.88
N GLY A 14 -4.68 -15.93 -11.11
CA GLY A 14 -5.20 -15.61 -9.80
C GLY A 14 -6.55 -14.92 -9.85
N GLN A 15 -7.38 -15.19 -8.86
CA GLN A 15 -8.67 -14.54 -8.74
C GLN A 15 -8.52 -13.19 -8.05
N VAL A 16 -9.32 -12.24 -8.49
CA VAL A 16 -9.31 -10.88 -7.93
C VAL A 16 -10.36 -10.82 -6.81
N PRO A 17 -9.96 -10.55 -5.56
CA PRO A 17 -10.93 -10.35 -4.49
C PRO A 17 -11.83 -9.16 -4.79
N ALA A 18 -13.05 -9.20 -4.24
CA ALA A 18 -14.00 -8.10 -4.43
C ALA A 18 -13.40 -6.75 -4.03
N ALA A 19 -12.62 -6.71 -2.95
CA ALA A 19 -12.00 -5.48 -2.48
C ALA A 19 -10.94 -4.92 -3.44
N LEU A 20 -10.42 -5.74 -4.36
CA LEU A 20 -9.40 -5.35 -5.33
C LEU A 20 -9.96 -5.23 -6.75
N GLU A 21 -11.27 -5.32 -6.91
CA GLU A 21 -11.92 -5.30 -8.22
C GLU A 21 -11.56 -4.04 -9.02
N ALA A 22 -11.49 -2.90 -8.36
CA ALA A 22 -11.17 -1.64 -9.02
C ALA A 22 -9.79 -1.63 -9.66
N VAL A 23 -8.84 -2.35 -9.10
CA VAL A 23 -7.47 -2.43 -9.62
C VAL A 23 -7.22 -3.68 -10.46
N ARG A 24 -8.16 -4.62 -10.46
CA ARG A 24 -8.09 -5.88 -11.24
C ARG A 24 -6.83 -6.69 -10.98
N MET A 25 -6.40 -6.74 -9.74
CA MET A 25 -5.21 -7.48 -9.33
C MET A 25 -5.57 -8.56 -8.31
N CYS A 26 -4.94 -9.71 -8.43
CA CYS A 26 -5.03 -10.73 -7.39
C CYS A 26 -4.25 -10.27 -6.15
N MET A 27 -4.41 -10.98 -5.04
CA MET A 27 -3.78 -10.62 -3.78
C MET A 27 -2.26 -10.51 -3.90
N LEU A 28 -1.62 -11.46 -4.58
CA LEU A 28 -0.17 -11.46 -4.76
C LEU A 28 0.29 -10.23 -5.55
N HIS A 29 -0.29 -9.99 -6.71
CA HIS A 29 0.14 -8.87 -7.56
C HIS A 29 -0.16 -7.52 -6.94
N PHE A 30 -1.27 -7.40 -6.23
CA PHE A 30 -1.57 -6.17 -5.50
C PHE A 30 -0.54 -5.93 -4.40
N THR A 31 -0.19 -6.98 -3.63
CA THR A 31 0.81 -6.87 -2.57
C THR A 31 2.17 -6.48 -3.14
N LEU A 32 2.57 -7.09 -4.26
CA LEU A 32 3.81 -6.73 -4.95
C LEU A 32 3.82 -5.27 -5.41
N LYS A 33 2.70 -4.82 -5.95
CA LYS A 33 2.57 -3.42 -6.36
C LYS A 33 2.77 -2.48 -5.18
N VAL A 34 2.11 -2.76 -4.06
CA VAL A 34 2.22 -1.93 -2.86
C VAL A 34 3.65 -1.95 -2.33
N GLU A 35 4.30 -3.11 -2.33
CA GLU A 35 5.71 -3.21 -1.91
C GLU A 35 6.61 -2.32 -2.77
N ASN A 36 6.45 -2.40 -4.09
CA ASN A 36 7.25 -1.60 -5.02
C ASN A 36 6.98 -0.11 -4.87
N ASP A 37 5.72 0.28 -4.71
CA ASP A 37 5.34 1.67 -4.51
C ASP A 37 5.90 2.20 -3.19
N CYS A 38 5.87 1.39 -2.13
CA CYS A 38 6.45 1.75 -0.83
C CYS A 38 7.96 1.97 -0.93
N ALA A 39 8.65 1.10 -1.66
CA ALA A 39 10.09 1.26 -1.85
C ALA A 39 10.41 2.57 -2.56
N GLN A 40 9.62 2.92 -3.56
CA GLN A 40 9.78 4.18 -4.29
C GLN A 40 9.53 5.38 -3.37
N MET A 41 8.41 5.36 -2.66
CA MET A 41 8.04 6.44 -1.74
C MET A 41 9.05 6.59 -0.61
N ARG A 42 9.60 5.48 -0.14
CA ARG A 42 10.63 5.51 0.90
C ARG A 42 11.89 6.22 0.39
N ARG A 43 12.30 5.94 -0.84
CA ARG A 43 13.44 6.64 -1.44
C ARG A 43 13.18 8.13 -1.56
N GLU A 44 11.96 8.53 -1.91
CA GLU A 44 11.58 9.94 -2.01
C GLU A 44 11.63 10.64 -0.66
N THR A 45 11.33 9.95 0.42
CA THR A 45 11.18 10.57 1.75
C THR A 45 12.40 10.45 2.64
N VAL A 46 13.40 9.64 2.26
CA VAL A 46 14.54 9.33 3.13
C VAL A 46 15.38 10.58 3.47
N TYR A 47 15.43 11.54 2.57
CA TYR A 47 16.23 12.75 2.77
C TYR A 47 15.44 13.92 3.37
N GLY A 48 14.17 13.72 3.69
CA GLY A 48 13.36 14.75 4.32
C GLY A 48 13.05 15.96 3.44
N LYS A 49 13.24 15.86 2.14
CA LYS A 49 13.04 16.97 1.20
C LYS A 49 11.80 16.80 0.32
N THR A 50 10.88 15.97 0.76
CA THR A 50 9.66 15.69 -0.01
C THR A 50 8.74 16.92 0.01
N PRO A 51 8.32 17.43 -1.14
CA PRO A 51 7.38 18.55 -1.17
C PRO A 51 6.08 18.21 -0.44
N HIS A 52 5.45 19.21 0.16
CA HIS A 52 4.24 19.02 0.94
C HIS A 52 3.13 18.33 0.13
N GLY A 53 2.91 18.74 -1.10
CA GLY A 53 1.90 18.11 -1.96
C GLY A 53 2.16 16.63 -2.18
N ARG A 54 3.42 16.25 -2.33
CA ARG A 54 3.80 14.85 -2.49
C ARG A 54 3.60 14.08 -1.18
N GLN A 55 3.89 14.71 -0.04
CA GLN A 55 3.63 14.09 1.27
C GLN A 55 2.16 13.77 1.44
N VAL A 56 1.27 14.68 1.05
CA VAL A 56 -0.17 14.46 1.11
C VAL A 56 -0.58 13.29 0.22
N GLU A 57 -0.03 13.23 -0.99
CA GLU A 57 -0.30 12.11 -1.91
C GLU A 57 0.13 10.77 -1.31
N ILE A 58 1.30 10.72 -0.69
CA ILE A 58 1.82 9.51 -0.06
C ILE A 58 0.93 9.08 1.11
N ILE A 59 0.54 10.03 1.95
CA ILE A 59 -0.35 9.74 3.08
C ILE A 59 -1.69 9.18 2.58
N ARG A 60 -2.23 9.78 1.54
CA ARG A 60 -3.48 9.31 0.93
C ARG A 60 -3.31 7.91 0.34
N TYR A 61 -2.18 7.66 -0.33
CA TYR A 61 -1.85 6.34 -0.85
C TYR A 61 -1.84 5.30 0.28
N ILE A 62 -1.18 5.61 1.40
CA ILE A 62 -1.07 4.70 2.55
C ILE A 62 -2.46 4.35 3.07
N ALA A 63 -3.32 5.35 3.24
CA ALA A 63 -4.67 5.13 3.75
C ALA A 63 -5.49 4.26 2.80
N ASP A 64 -5.50 4.61 1.52
CA ASP A 64 -6.34 3.92 0.53
C ASP A 64 -5.87 2.48 0.30
N HIS A 65 -4.57 2.30 0.09
CA HIS A 65 -4.03 0.97 -0.22
C HIS A 65 -3.97 0.08 1.01
N GLY A 66 -3.73 0.66 2.18
CA GLY A 66 -3.80 -0.06 3.44
C GLY A 66 -5.20 -0.61 3.68
N GLU A 67 -6.22 0.21 3.42
CA GLU A 67 -7.61 -0.22 3.57
C GLU A 67 -7.96 -1.33 2.57
N MET A 68 -7.58 -1.18 1.31
CA MET A 68 -7.82 -2.21 0.30
C MET A 68 -7.16 -3.52 0.68
N LEU A 69 -5.92 -3.46 1.14
CA LEU A 69 -5.17 -4.64 1.54
C LEU A 69 -5.83 -5.32 2.75
N ALA A 70 -6.28 -4.54 3.73
CA ALA A 70 -6.97 -5.07 4.90
C ALA A 70 -8.28 -5.76 4.51
N ARG A 71 -9.08 -5.11 3.69
CA ARG A 71 -10.36 -5.68 3.23
C ARG A 71 -10.14 -6.97 2.44
N ALA A 72 -9.16 -6.97 1.54
CA ALA A 72 -8.86 -8.14 0.73
C ALA A 72 -8.39 -9.31 1.60
N SER A 73 -7.54 -9.03 2.60
CA SER A 73 -6.99 -10.09 3.45
C SER A 73 -8.00 -10.67 4.43
N THR A 74 -9.09 -9.94 4.72
CA THR A 74 -10.13 -10.38 5.67
C THR A 74 -11.43 -10.81 5.00
N SER A 75 -11.44 -10.90 3.67
CA SER A 75 -12.66 -11.17 2.90
C SER A 75 -13.05 -12.65 2.79
N GLY A 76 -12.44 -13.51 3.59
CA GLY A 76 -12.75 -14.95 3.56
C GLY A 76 -11.95 -15.73 2.52
N ILE A 77 -11.05 -15.08 1.82
CA ILE A 77 -10.17 -15.76 0.88
C ILE A 77 -9.10 -16.50 1.67
N HIS A 78 -8.88 -17.77 1.29
CA HIS A 78 -7.81 -18.55 1.91
C HIS A 78 -6.45 -18.03 1.42
N LEU A 79 -5.62 -17.63 2.37
CA LEU A 79 -4.25 -17.22 2.08
C LEU A 79 -3.28 -18.22 2.69
N ALA A 80 -2.29 -18.63 1.91
CA ALA A 80 -1.19 -19.44 2.43
C ALA A 80 -0.42 -18.66 3.49
N ASP A 81 0.23 -19.36 4.41
CA ASP A 81 0.96 -18.70 5.50
C ASP A 81 2.02 -17.72 5.01
N GLU A 82 2.72 -18.07 3.93
CA GLU A 82 3.71 -17.20 3.32
C GLU A 82 3.07 -15.91 2.82
N MET A 83 1.90 -16.00 2.24
CA MET A 83 1.17 -14.84 1.75
C MET A 83 0.67 -13.98 2.90
N LYS A 84 0.19 -14.59 3.98
CA LYS A 84 -0.22 -13.86 5.19
C LYS A 84 0.94 -13.08 5.78
N ALA A 85 2.11 -13.69 5.85
CA ALA A 85 3.32 -13.03 6.35
C ALA A 85 3.71 -11.85 5.46
N ARG A 86 3.61 -12.02 4.16
CA ARG A 86 3.94 -10.99 3.21
C ARG A 86 2.98 -9.80 3.31
N VAL A 87 1.70 -10.08 3.44
CA VAL A 87 0.68 -9.05 3.62
C VAL A 87 0.95 -8.27 4.90
N LEU A 88 1.23 -8.98 6.00
CA LEU A 88 1.54 -8.32 7.27
C LEU A 88 2.78 -7.43 7.16
N ASN A 89 3.83 -7.92 6.53
CA ASN A 89 5.04 -7.12 6.31
C ASN A 89 4.75 -5.88 5.49
N THR A 90 3.87 -5.98 4.51
CA THR A 90 3.47 -4.84 3.68
C THR A 90 2.73 -3.80 4.52
N PHE A 91 1.84 -4.24 5.42
CA PHE A 91 1.19 -3.33 6.37
C PHE A 91 2.20 -2.60 7.24
N LEU A 92 3.16 -3.34 7.79
CA LEU A 92 4.20 -2.75 8.63
C LEU A 92 5.03 -1.73 7.85
N THR A 93 5.30 -2.01 6.58
CA THR A 93 6.03 -1.09 5.72
C THR A 93 5.23 0.20 5.50
N LEU A 94 3.92 0.09 5.26
CA LEU A 94 3.05 1.26 5.11
C LEU A 94 3.02 2.08 6.39
N MET A 95 2.91 1.43 7.55
CA MET A 95 2.90 2.11 8.84
C MET A 95 4.21 2.83 9.12
N ASN A 96 5.34 2.18 8.81
CA ASN A 96 6.65 2.77 8.99
C ASN A 96 6.84 4.01 8.10
N LEU A 97 6.37 3.92 6.86
CA LEU A 97 6.43 5.04 5.94
C LEU A 97 5.63 6.22 6.49
N ARG A 98 4.43 5.96 7.03
CA ARG A 98 3.59 6.99 7.65
C ARG A 98 4.28 7.62 8.85
N GLU A 99 4.87 6.79 9.71
CA GLU A 99 5.61 7.30 10.87
C GLU A 99 6.77 8.19 10.47
N ASN A 100 7.52 7.80 9.43
CA ASN A 100 8.64 8.58 8.95
C ASN A 100 8.19 9.95 8.45
N LEU A 101 7.06 10.01 7.77
CA LEU A 101 6.49 11.28 7.32
C LEU A 101 6.04 12.13 8.49
N ASP A 102 5.40 11.53 9.50
CA ASP A 102 4.94 12.25 10.69
C ASP A 102 6.14 12.82 11.47
N ARG A 103 7.21 12.05 11.63
CA ARG A 103 8.42 12.51 12.30
C ARG A 103 9.08 13.64 11.53
N ALA A 104 9.12 13.56 10.21
CA ALA A 104 9.69 14.63 9.39
C ALA A 104 8.89 15.93 9.56
N ALA A 105 7.56 15.81 9.61
CA ALA A 105 6.69 16.96 9.84
C ALA A 105 6.95 17.59 11.21
N LEU A 106 7.16 16.77 12.24
CA LEU A 106 7.44 17.24 13.59
C LEU A 106 8.80 17.93 13.72
N ARG A 107 9.76 17.56 12.88
CA ARG A 107 11.08 18.17 12.87
C ARG A 107 11.11 19.52 12.19
N GLN A 108 10.13 19.78 11.34
CA GLN A 108 10.05 21.08 10.66
C GLN A 108 9.63 22.13 11.66
N PRO A 109 10.26 23.31 11.64
CA PRO A 109 9.86 24.37 12.57
C PRO A 109 8.42 24.78 12.33
N ILE A 110 7.63 24.64 13.36
CA ILE A 110 6.22 24.98 13.31
C ILE A 110 6.08 26.50 13.23
N GLY A 111 5.14 26.95 12.42
CA GLY A 111 4.92 28.39 12.29
C GLY A 111 5.88 29.07 11.37
N ARG A 112 6.77 28.36 10.81
CA ARG A 112 7.57 28.89 9.73
C ARG A 112 6.72 28.97 8.53
N SER A 113 6.06 30.00 8.43
CA SER A 113 5.35 30.28 7.25
C SER A 113 6.27 30.64 6.11
N SER A 114 7.44 30.81 6.42
CA SER A 114 8.38 31.18 5.40
C SER A 114 8.11 30.58 4.07
#